data_a88526679ea0eedf889282630d53553f
#
_entry.id   a88526679ea0eedf889282630d53553f
#
_cell.length_a   1.000
_cell.length_b   1.000
_cell.length_c   1.000
_cell.angle_alpha   90.00
_cell.angle_beta   90.00
_cell.angle_gamma   90.00
#
_symmetry.space_group_name_H-M   'P 1'
#
loop_
_entity.id
_entity.type
_entity.pdbx_description
1 polymer ?
#
loop_
_entity_poly.entity_id
_entity_poly.type
_entity_poly.pdbx_seq_one_letter_code
_entity_poly.pdbx_strand_id
1 'polypeptide(L)'
;MPYCRIKDAPAFPVRGLMLDVGRNYMSVPFLKSVVRRLSHYKINVLHLHLSDDPGWRVEVNKYPELTVETSFWPTRQPGKFYTQEDIKSICDFCDSLNIRVIPEIDMPGHSAAFRKAIGKDMQTPEGMQVLKEALDEIIPLFKDSLFHIGSDEVHFKMKEFMPEMIRYVRSKGKQVVVWYPGYAPDSNAVRMCWGEYEAGYSLDKSAPYIDCNGFYMDWMDSQGGVLQTFFQYPCEVPQAGGKALGSEMCVWTDGAISSDERILLQYPFYPTMLTFSERIWRGSREKRRDLVANLPAKGTKAWEAFNEFEDRLIYHRDRYFKSIPFAYVKQSEMKWRLIGPFNHHGINDTSFEPEKVIKGKYIVRKDTLTWNDTVAYGGEIQIRTLYAMFNMHRNQYRLDFLPTVMSSSVGKKDGTCYALTRIKSPKNQEVYLMFGLNGMWGHSGGYRSARAPEHGSWDFSGGDVWLNGIRVLPPSRWPFESLPWTGWGKGRIEVPLTEEGYFFPSSCENQVAQRS
;
A
#
# COMPACT_ATOMS: atom_id res chain seq x y z
N MET A 1 -39.87 -6.32 -4.95
CA MET A 1 -38.59 -7.02 -5.21
C MET A 1 -38.89 -8.38 -5.82
N PRO A 2 -38.13 -8.85 -6.79
CA PRO A 2 -38.28 -10.18 -7.32
C PRO A 2 -37.97 -11.21 -6.22
N TYR A 3 -38.69 -12.34 -6.22
CA TYR A 3 -38.37 -13.48 -5.37
C TYR A 3 -37.00 -14.02 -5.80
N CYS A 4 -36.04 -14.04 -4.89
CA CYS A 4 -34.73 -14.64 -5.16
C CYS A 4 -34.27 -15.48 -3.97
N ARG A 5 -33.48 -16.52 -4.26
CA ARG A 5 -32.77 -17.31 -3.25
C ARG A 5 -31.30 -16.87 -3.26
N ILE A 6 -30.85 -16.32 -2.15
CA ILE A 6 -29.46 -15.92 -1.97
C ILE A 6 -28.75 -17.03 -1.18
N LYS A 7 -27.63 -17.54 -1.73
CA LYS A 7 -26.66 -18.39 -1.05
C LYS A 7 -25.30 -17.71 -1.13
N ASP A 8 -24.90 -17.11 -0.03
CA ASP A 8 -23.66 -16.34 0.04
C ASP A 8 -22.95 -16.63 1.37
N ALA A 9 -21.64 -16.85 1.32
CA ALA A 9 -20.78 -17.07 2.47
C ALA A 9 -19.35 -16.64 2.14
N PRO A 10 -18.59 -16.14 3.14
CA PRO A 10 -17.20 -15.78 2.91
C PRO A 10 -16.34 -17.00 2.63
N ALA A 11 -15.39 -16.86 1.70
CA ALA A 11 -14.37 -17.87 1.48
C ALA A 11 -13.43 -17.99 2.70
N PHE A 12 -13.21 -16.90 3.43
CA PHE A 12 -12.31 -16.86 4.59
C PHE A 12 -12.99 -16.21 5.81
N PRO A 13 -12.84 -16.81 7.02
CA PRO A 13 -13.40 -16.25 8.26
C PRO A 13 -12.68 -14.99 8.73
N VAL A 14 -11.34 -14.86 8.53
CA VAL A 14 -10.58 -13.65 8.86
C VAL A 14 -10.45 -12.79 7.62
N ARG A 15 -10.92 -11.56 7.71
CA ARG A 15 -10.87 -10.53 6.67
C ARG A 15 -10.51 -9.22 7.35
N GLY A 16 -9.20 -8.95 7.45
CA GLY A 16 -8.65 -7.91 8.33
C GLY A 16 -8.16 -6.67 7.62
N LEU A 17 -8.11 -5.58 8.38
CA LEU A 17 -7.34 -4.40 8.10
C LEU A 17 -6.47 -4.07 9.30
N MET A 18 -5.15 -4.02 9.11
CA MET A 18 -4.21 -3.50 10.07
C MET A 18 -3.97 -2.01 9.82
N LEU A 19 -3.97 -1.22 10.88
CA LEU A 19 -3.61 0.19 10.89
C LEU A 19 -2.43 0.40 11.83
N ASP A 20 -1.34 0.91 11.28
CA ASP A 20 -0.17 1.31 12.05
C ASP A 20 -0.42 2.68 12.70
N VAL A 21 -0.97 2.63 13.91
CA VAL A 21 -1.18 3.81 14.74
C VAL A 21 0.04 4.12 15.62
N GLY A 22 0.98 3.19 15.71
CA GLY A 22 2.24 3.33 16.42
C GLY A 22 3.13 4.40 15.79
N ARG A 23 3.37 4.29 14.47
CA ARG A 23 4.20 5.24 13.73
C ARG A 23 3.51 6.60 13.55
N ASN A 24 2.21 6.62 13.24
CA ASN A 24 1.42 7.86 13.14
C ASN A 24 0.08 7.71 13.85
N TYR A 25 -0.21 8.62 14.78
CA TYR A 25 -1.48 8.61 15.50
C TYR A 25 -2.65 8.87 14.55
N MET A 26 -3.69 8.09 14.69
CA MET A 26 -4.97 8.25 14.00
C MET A 26 -6.05 8.59 15.02
N SER A 27 -6.85 9.63 14.78
CA SER A 27 -7.85 10.02 15.76
C SER A 27 -8.95 8.98 15.96
N VAL A 28 -9.53 8.92 17.16
CA VAL A 28 -10.65 8.01 17.47
C VAL A 28 -11.83 8.20 16.51
N PRO A 29 -12.26 9.44 16.18
CA PRO A 29 -13.30 9.67 15.17
C PRO A 29 -12.92 9.10 13.79
N PHE A 30 -11.67 9.24 13.37
CA PHE A 30 -11.20 8.70 12.11
C PHE A 30 -11.26 7.16 12.11
N LEU A 31 -10.71 6.50 13.14
CA LEU A 31 -10.78 5.05 13.28
C LEU A 31 -12.22 4.54 13.22
N LYS A 32 -13.13 5.16 13.98
CA LYS A 32 -14.56 4.81 13.95
C LYS A 32 -15.19 5.03 12.57
N SER A 33 -14.76 6.06 11.84
CA SER A 33 -15.25 6.31 10.48
C SER A 33 -14.79 5.24 9.50
N VAL A 34 -13.54 4.78 9.62
CA VAL A 34 -12.99 3.67 8.84
C VAL A 34 -13.75 2.38 9.17
N VAL A 35 -13.83 2.03 10.45
CA VAL A 35 -14.52 0.82 10.93
C VAL A 35 -15.96 0.74 10.42
N ARG A 36 -16.71 1.84 10.48
CA ARG A 36 -18.10 1.88 9.94
C ARG A 36 -18.15 1.53 8.46
N ARG A 37 -17.18 1.99 7.65
CA ARG A 37 -17.11 1.63 6.24
C ARG A 37 -16.71 0.18 6.04
N LEU A 38 -15.75 -0.30 6.82
CA LEU A 38 -15.32 -1.71 6.75
C LEU A 38 -16.47 -2.68 6.98
N SER A 39 -17.35 -2.38 7.93
CA SER A 39 -18.52 -3.22 8.22
C SER A 39 -19.46 -3.38 7.01
N HIS A 40 -19.64 -2.31 6.22
CA HIS A 40 -20.44 -2.35 4.99
C HIS A 40 -19.82 -3.24 3.90
N TYR A 41 -18.50 -3.41 3.92
CA TYR A 41 -17.76 -4.21 2.96
C TYR A 41 -17.29 -5.56 3.54
N LYS A 42 -17.96 -6.03 4.61
CA LYS A 42 -17.78 -7.37 5.17
C LYS A 42 -16.35 -7.64 5.71
N ILE A 43 -15.58 -6.62 5.97
CA ILE A 43 -14.34 -6.71 6.75
C ILE A 43 -14.73 -6.88 8.21
N ASN A 44 -14.12 -7.83 8.91
CA ASN A 44 -14.55 -8.22 10.25
C ASN A 44 -13.43 -8.22 11.31
N VAL A 45 -12.24 -7.75 10.94
CA VAL A 45 -11.11 -7.61 11.86
C VAL A 45 -10.48 -6.23 11.65
N LEU A 46 -10.28 -5.49 12.75
CA LEU A 46 -9.41 -4.34 12.86
C LEU A 46 -8.20 -4.77 13.68
N HIS A 47 -7.02 -4.71 13.10
CA HIS A 47 -5.77 -4.91 13.81
C HIS A 47 -5.14 -3.54 14.09
N LEU A 48 -4.80 -3.26 15.34
CA LEU A 48 -4.17 -2.02 15.76
C LEU A 48 -2.73 -2.29 16.17
N HIS A 49 -1.79 -1.82 15.36
CA HIS A 49 -0.36 -1.82 15.68
C HIS A 49 -0.07 -0.60 16.58
N LEU A 50 -0.09 -0.83 17.91
CA LEU A 50 -0.17 0.22 18.93
C LEU A 50 1.19 0.77 19.37
N SER A 51 2.28 0.09 19.07
CA SER A 51 3.63 0.50 19.48
C SER A 51 4.64 0.24 18.38
N ASP A 52 5.56 1.19 18.19
CA ASP A 52 6.68 1.08 17.26
C ASP A 52 7.81 2.05 17.68
N ASP A 53 8.91 2.10 16.93
CA ASP A 53 10.03 3.00 17.19
C ASP A 53 9.63 4.47 17.36
N PRO A 54 8.70 5.02 16.54
CA PRO A 54 8.29 6.42 16.67
C PRO A 54 7.39 6.73 17.84
N GLY A 55 6.65 5.76 18.37
CA GLY A 55 5.70 6.03 19.45
C GLY A 55 5.05 4.81 20.07
N TRP A 56 4.66 4.97 21.32
CA TRP A 56 3.80 4.06 22.06
C TRP A 56 2.43 4.71 22.24
N ARG A 57 1.36 4.09 21.74
CA ARG A 57 0.06 4.76 21.57
C ARG A 57 -1.05 4.31 22.52
N VAL A 58 -0.75 3.54 23.55
CA VAL A 58 -1.76 3.09 24.52
C VAL A 58 -1.35 3.50 25.93
N GLU A 59 -2.31 4.06 26.68
CA GLU A 59 -2.10 4.47 28.07
C GLU A 59 -1.79 3.28 28.97
N VAL A 60 -0.76 3.45 29.81
CA VAL A 60 -0.39 2.54 30.90
C VAL A 60 -0.24 3.38 32.15
N ASN A 61 -1.17 3.24 33.11
CA ASN A 61 -1.21 4.08 34.29
C ASN A 61 0.04 3.92 35.16
N LYS A 62 0.58 2.71 35.22
CA LYS A 62 1.79 2.40 35.99
C LYS A 62 3.05 3.02 35.38
N TYR A 63 3.04 3.23 34.07
CA TYR A 63 4.18 3.75 33.31
C TYR A 63 3.76 4.92 32.40
N PRO A 64 3.34 6.06 32.99
CA PRO A 64 2.88 7.21 32.21
C PRO A 64 3.98 7.77 31.28
N GLU A 65 5.25 7.52 31.57
CA GLU A 65 6.39 7.91 30.74
C GLU A 65 6.37 7.28 29.35
N LEU A 66 5.64 6.19 29.12
CA LEU A 66 5.47 5.60 27.79
C LEU A 66 4.74 6.53 26.83
N THR A 67 3.90 7.42 27.33
CA THR A 67 3.06 8.32 26.52
C THR A 67 3.42 9.80 26.66
N VAL A 68 4.49 10.15 27.39
CA VAL A 68 4.96 11.55 27.44
C VAL A 68 5.54 11.98 26.10
N GLU A 69 5.38 13.25 25.79
CA GLU A 69 5.81 13.84 24.50
C GLU A 69 7.25 13.51 24.12
N THR A 70 8.16 13.52 25.11
CA THR A 70 9.59 13.26 24.89
C THR A 70 9.91 11.82 24.50
N SER A 71 8.99 10.86 24.67
CA SER A 71 9.19 9.46 24.29
C SER A 71 8.99 9.22 22.80
N PHE A 72 8.32 10.13 22.11
CA PHE A 72 8.02 10.02 20.69
C PHE A 72 9.13 10.62 19.81
N TRP A 73 9.10 10.28 18.53
CA TRP A 73 9.83 11.04 17.53
C TRP A 73 9.14 12.39 17.30
N PRO A 74 9.91 13.49 17.17
CA PRO A 74 9.33 14.84 17.08
C PRO A 74 8.37 15.05 15.89
N THR A 75 8.54 14.29 14.82
CA THR A 75 7.74 14.39 13.59
C THR A 75 6.52 13.46 13.57
N ARG A 76 6.24 12.76 14.69
CA ARG A 76 5.24 11.69 14.74
C ARG A 76 4.13 11.93 15.76
N GLN A 77 3.53 13.13 15.77
CA GLN A 77 2.48 13.56 16.69
C GLN A 77 2.83 13.19 18.16
N PRO A 78 3.92 13.78 18.72
CA PRO A 78 4.38 13.48 20.07
C PRO A 78 3.30 13.78 21.11
N GLY A 79 3.19 12.93 22.14
CA GLY A 79 2.21 13.05 23.19
C GLY A 79 0.77 12.68 22.81
N LYS A 80 0.51 12.26 21.56
CA LYS A 80 -0.79 11.73 21.18
C LYS A 80 -0.83 10.22 21.37
N PHE A 81 -1.80 9.75 22.12
CA PHE A 81 -2.02 8.33 22.42
C PHE A 81 -3.51 8.09 22.68
N TYR A 82 -3.90 6.85 22.81
CA TYR A 82 -5.24 6.45 23.20
C TYR A 82 -5.26 6.20 24.71
N THR A 83 -6.17 6.88 25.40
CA THR A 83 -6.48 6.53 26.79
C THR A 83 -7.12 5.13 26.86
N GLN A 84 -7.13 4.51 28.03
CA GLN A 84 -7.82 3.22 28.19
C GLN A 84 -9.32 3.35 27.84
N GLU A 85 -9.93 4.51 28.12
CA GLU A 85 -11.32 4.78 27.74
C GLU A 85 -11.48 4.94 26.22
N ASP A 86 -10.52 5.55 25.52
CA ASP A 86 -10.52 5.62 24.05
C ASP A 86 -10.48 4.22 23.43
N ILE A 87 -9.58 3.35 23.92
CA ILE A 87 -9.49 1.95 23.45
C ILE A 87 -10.82 1.23 23.68
N LYS A 88 -11.38 1.35 24.87
CA LYS A 88 -12.68 0.75 25.20
C LYS A 88 -13.79 1.26 24.26
N SER A 89 -13.83 2.57 24.02
CA SER A 89 -14.78 3.21 23.12
C SER A 89 -14.61 2.73 21.67
N ILE A 90 -13.38 2.45 21.21
CA ILE A 90 -13.11 1.86 19.89
C ILE A 90 -13.61 0.41 19.86
N CYS A 91 -13.27 -0.40 20.88
CA CYS A 91 -13.66 -1.80 20.96
C CYS A 91 -15.18 -1.97 21.02
N ASP A 92 -15.89 -1.18 21.84
CA ASP A 92 -17.34 -1.24 21.94
C ASP A 92 -18.03 -0.82 20.62
N PHE A 93 -17.46 0.17 19.92
CA PHE A 93 -17.95 0.56 18.61
C PHE A 93 -17.72 -0.55 17.56
N CYS A 94 -16.56 -1.19 17.56
CA CYS A 94 -16.26 -2.31 16.69
C CYS A 94 -17.20 -3.50 16.95
N ASP A 95 -17.41 -3.84 18.22
CA ASP A 95 -18.33 -4.91 18.63
C ASP A 95 -19.75 -4.66 18.13
N SER A 96 -20.24 -3.40 18.19
CA SER A 96 -21.57 -3.02 17.70
C SER A 96 -21.75 -3.27 16.19
N LEU A 97 -20.64 -3.40 15.47
CA LEU A 97 -20.58 -3.65 14.03
C LEU A 97 -20.08 -5.06 13.68
N ASN A 98 -19.95 -5.95 14.67
CA ASN A 98 -19.39 -7.30 14.53
C ASN A 98 -17.96 -7.29 13.93
N ILE A 99 -17.15 -6.32 14.31
CA ILE A 99 -15.73 -6.22 13.96
C ILE A 99 -14.91 -6.53 15.21
N ARG A 100 -14.05 -7.52 15.11
CA ARG A 100 -13.09 -7.92 16.15
C ARG A 100 -11.93 -6.94 16.16
N VAL A 101 -11.36 -6.66 17.34
CA VAL A 101 -10.17 -5.82 17.47
C VAL A 101 -9.00 -6.67 17.96
N ILE A 102 -7.99 -6.86 17.12
CA ILE A 102 -6.74 -7.52 17.48
C ILE A 102 -5.73 -6.42 17.86
N PRO A 103 -5.29 -6.33 19.12
CA PRO A 103 -4.22 -5.40 19.49
C PRO A 103 -2.86 -6.00 19.19
N GLU A 104 -1.90 -5.12 18.87
CA GLU A 104 -0.49 -5.47 18.80
C GLU A 104 0.34 -4.56 19.69
N ILE A 105 1.20 -5.17 20.50
CA ILE A 105 2.35 -4.54 21.13
C ILE A 105 3.57 -5.24 20.57
N ASP A 106 4.29 -4.57 19.70
CA ASP A 106 5.44 -5.16 19.05
C ASP A 106 6.62 -5.29 20.00
N MET A 107 7.19 -6.49 20.01
CA MET A 107 8.27 -6.87 20.92
C MET A 107 9.13 -8.00 20.35
N PRO A 108 10.44 -8.01 20.58
CA PRO A 108 11.24 -6.94 21.19
C PRO A 108 11.78 -5.95 20.15
N GLY A 109 11.43 -6.14 18.87
CA GLY A 109 11.70 -5.21 17.77
C GLY A 109 10.89 -3.93 17.91
N HIS A 110 11.09 -3.00 17.00
CA HIS A 110 10.30 -1.77 16.87
C HIS A 110 9.97 -1.08 18.21
N SER A 111 10.94 -1.01 19.12
CA SER A 111 10.74 -0.66 20.52
C SER A 111 11.53 0.56 21.00
N ALA A 112 11.97 1.44 20.06
CA ALA A 112 12.78 2.59 20.46
C ALA A 112 12.01 3.57 21.35
N ALA A 113 10.70 3.75 21.15
CA ALA A 113 9.86 4.57 22.02
C ALA A 113 9.83 4.01 23.45
N PHE A 114 9.60 2.70 23.58
CA PHE A 114 9.67 2.03 24.89
C PHE A 114 11.03 2.24 25.56
N ARG A 115 12.11 1.95 24.86
CA ARG A 115 13.47 2.11 25.38
C ARG A 115 13.77 3.55 25.81
N LYS A 116 13.28 4.53 25.04
CA LYS A 116 13.45 5.95 25.36
C LYS A 116 12.66 6.35 26.60
N ALA A 117 11.44 5.86 26.75
CA ALA A 117 10.58 6.13 27.90
C ALA A 117 11.11 5.49 29.19
N ILE A 118 11.42 4.21 29.14
CA ILE A 118 11.75 3.39 30.30
C ILE A 118 13.25 3.43 30.63
N GLY A 119 14.09 3.81 29.66
CA GLY A 119 15.55 3.75 29.84
C GLY A 119 16.14 2.34 29.81
N LYS A 120 15.35 1.33 29.42
CA LYS A 120 15.74 -0.08 29.37
C LYS A 120 15.31 -0.70 28.04
N ASP A 121 16.13 -1.64 27.53
CA ASP A 121 15.73 -2.48 26.39
C ASP A 121 14.71 -3.52 26.88
N MET A 122 13.71 -3.82 26.05
CA MET A 122 12.74 -4.89 26.37
C MET A 122 13.43 -6.22 26.64
N GLN A 123 14.54 -6.51 25.98
CA GLN A 123 15.35 -7.72 26.14
C GLN A 123 16.33 -7.62 27.34
N THR A 124 15.93 -6.98 28.42
CA THR A 124 16.58 -7.05 29.73
C THR A 124 15.58 -7.58 30.76
N PRO A 125 16.03 -8.16 31.88
CA PRO A 125 15.10 -8.62 32.90
C PRO A 125 14.16 -7.52 33.39
N GLU A 126 14.69 -6.32 33.61
CA GLU A 126 13.92 -5.15 34.05
C GLU A 126 12.94 -4.67 32.96
N GLY A 127 13.41 -4.55 31.71
CA GLY A 127 12.54 -4.14 30.60
C GLY A 127 11.42 -5.14 30.33
N MET A 128 11.71 -6.44 30.40
CA MET A 128 10.71 -7.49 30.27
C MET A 128 9.68 -7.45 31.42
N GLN A 129 10.11 -7.12 32.63
CA GLN A 129 9.20 -6.97 33.77
C GLN A 129 8.26 -5.78 33.60
N VAL A 130 8.79 -4.61 33.17
CA VAL A 130 7.98 -3.43 32.83
C VAL A 130 6.97 -3.75 31.75
N LEU A 131 7.39 -4.47 30.70
CA LEU A 131 6.51 -4.86 29.61
C LEU A 131 5.37 -5.78 30.08
N LYS A 132 5.65 -6.75 30.94
CA LYS A 132 4.62 -7.61 31.55
C LYS A 132 3.60 -6.79 32.34
N GLU A 133 4.06 -5.86 33.15
CA GLU A 133 3.19 -4.99 33.93
C GLU A 133 2.36 -4.04 33.07
N ALA A 134 2.92 -3.55 31.94
CA ALA A 134 2.16 -2.81 30.95
C ALA A 134 1.08 -3.68 30.28
N LEU A 135 1.41 -4.92 29.96
CA LEU A 135 0.45 -5.87 29.39
C LEU A 135 -0.67 -6.25 30.36
N ASP A 136 -0.43 -6.18 31.68
CA ASP A 136 -1.48 -6.40 32.69
C ASP A 136 -2.59 -5.36 32.61
N GLU A 137 -2.26 -4.12 32.19
CA GLU A 137 -3.26 -3.08 31.97
C GLU A 137 -3.86 -3.14 30.57
N ILE A 138 -3.05 -3.48 29.55
CA ILE A 138 -3.47 -3.43 28.14
C ILE A 138 -4.35 -4.62 27.76
N ILE A 139 -3.95 -5.84 28.11
CA ILE A 139 -4.66 -7.07 27.68
C ILE A 139 -6.15 -7.05 28.05
N PRO A 140 -6.57 -6.62 29.26
CA PRO A 140 -7.98 -6.57 29.62
C PRO A 140 -8.85 -5.60 28.83
N LEU A 141 -8.25 -4.61 28.14
CA LEU A 141 -8.99 -3.66 27.32
C LEU A 141 -9.58 -4.30 26.06
N PHE A 142 -9.05 -5.44 25.64
CA PHE A 142 -9.42 -6.10 24.39
C PHE A 142 -10.15 -7.42 24.65
N LYS A 143 -11.33 -7.56 24.05
CA LYS A 143 -12.19 -8.75 24.22
C LYS A 143 -11.73 -9.93 23.36
N ASP A 144 -11.04 -9.65 22.23
CA ASP A 144 -10.61 -10.71 21.31
C ASP A 144 -9.68 -11.72 22.01
N SER A 145 -9.77 -12.97 21.61
CA SER A 145 -8.88 -14.02 22.08
C SER A 145 -7.47 -13.92 21.53
N LEU A 146 -7.28 -13.23 20.40
CA LEU A 146 -5.98 -13.03 19.76
C LEU A 146 -5.29 -11.79 20.34
N PHE A 147 -3.99 -11.91 20.57
CA PHE A 147 -3.11 -10.81 20.96
C PHE A 147 -1.80 -10.93 20.19
N HIS A 148 -1.47 -9.89 19.42
CA HIS A 148 -0.27 -9.86 18.59
C HIS A 148 0.92 -9.30 19.37
N ILE A 149 2.07 -9.98 19.27
CA ILE A 149 3.30 -9.62 20.01
C ILE A 149 4.49 -9.34 19.09
N GLY A 150 4.24 -8.99 17.84
CA GLY A 150 5.28 -8.64 16.87
C GLY A 150 6.23 -9.77 16.53
N SER A 151 7.53 -9.55 16.77
CA SER A 151 8.64 -10.49 16.65
C SER A 151 9.42 -10.50 15.35
N ASP A 152 9.15 -9.60 14.44
CA ASP A 152 9.86 -9.45 13.17
C ASP A 152 11.04 -8.47 13.26
N GLU A 153 11.86 -8.48 12.22
CA GLU A 153 12.96 -7.54 11.96
C GLU A 153 13.90 -7.26 13.15
N VAL A 154 14.08 -8.23 14.05
CA VAL A 154 14.84 -8.04 15.28
C VAL A 154 15.88 -9.13 15.54
N HIS A 155 16.98 -8.74 16.15
CA HIS A 155 17.96 -9.66 16.70
C HIS A 155 17.60 -10.03 18.14
N PHE A 156 17.40 -11.33 18.39
CA PHE A 156 17.10 -11.86 19.74
C PHE A 156 18.37 -11.98 20.57
N LYS A 157 18.63 -10.97 21.40
CA LYS A 157 19.78 -10.92 22.32
C LYS A 157 19.56 -11.82 23.55
N MET A 158 18.31 -11.86 24.05
CA MET A 158 17.88 -12.69 25.17
C MET A 158 17.03 -13.86 24.62
N LYS A 159 17.60 -15.04 24.58
CA LYS A 159 16.92 -16.22 24.03
C LYS A 159 15.61 -16.58 24.72
N GLU A 160 15.50 -16.28 26.01
CA GLU A 160 14.33 -16.57 26.84
C GLU A 160 13.21 -15.56 26.67
N PHE A 161 13.47 -14.40 26.02
CA PHE A 161 12.50 -13.31 25.94
C PHE A 161 11.20 -13.76 25.29
N MET A 162 11.23 -14.22 24.04
CA MET A 162 10.01 -14.63 23.33
C MET A 162 9.31 -15.82 23.99
N PRO A 163 10.00 -16.91 24.40
CA PRO A 163 9.35 -17.99 25.17
C PRO A 163 8.63 -17.50 26.41
N GLU A 164 9.22 -16.57 27.15
CA GLU A 164 8.63 -16.03 28.37
C GLU A 164 7.42 -15.15 28.07
N MET A 165 7.51 -14.25 27.10
CA MET A 165 6.41 -13.36 26.73
C MET A 165 5.22 -14.15 26.17
N ILE A 166 5.47 -15.19 25.39
CA ILE A 166 4.43 -16.09 24.89
C ILE A 166 3.71 -16.79 26.05
N ARG A 167 4.48 -17.33 27.01
CA ARG A 167 3.89 -17.95 28.22
C ARG A 167 3.06 -16.94 29.01
N TYR A 168 3.58 -15.73 29.14
CA TYR A 168 2.92 -14.66 29.89
C TYR A 168 1.58 -14.26 29.25
N VAL A 169 1.55 -13.96 27.96
CA VAL A 169 0.32 -13.61 27.24
C VAL A 169 -0.70 -14.74 27.27
N ARG A 170 -0.25 -15.99 27.12
CA ARG A 170 -1.12 -17.17 27.25
C ARG A 170 -1.68 -17.31 28.67
N SER A 171 -0.92 -16.99 29.71
CA SER A 171 -1.39 -17.02 31.08
C SER A 171 -2.53 -16.02 31.37
N LYS A 172 -2.64 -14.99 30.53
CA LYS A 172 -3.76 -14.02 30.53
C LYS A 172 -4.96 -14.49 29.70
N GLY A 173 -4.97 -15.73 29.24
CA GLY A 173 -6.08 -16.31 28.45
C GLY A 173 -6.10 -15.92 26.98
N LYS A 174 -5.01 -15.36 26.46
CA LYS A 174 -4.91 -14.96 25.05
C LYS A 174 -4.17 -16.00 24.20
N GLN A 175 -4.59 -16.16 22.96
CA GLN A 175 -3.84 -16.85 21.93
C GLN A 175 -2.88 -15.87 21.28
N VAL A 176 -1.62 -16.27 21.19
CA VAL A 176 -0.55 -15.41 20.65
C VAL A 176 -0.58 -15.40 19.13
N VAL A 177 -0.40 -14.21 18.57
CA VAL A 177 -0.14 -13.97 17.15
C VAL A 177 1.26 -13.38 17.01
N VAL A 178 1.99 -13.77 15.96
CA VAL A 178 3.35 -13.28 15.67
C VAL A 178 3.52 -13.03 14.18
N TRP A 179 4.38 -12.09 13.83
CA TRP A 179 4.83 -11.91 12.45
C TRP A 179 5.69 -13.09 11.98
N TYR A 180 5.52 -13.48 10.72
CA TYR A 180 6.35 -14.49 10.08
C TYR A 180 6.75 -14.03 8.64
N PRO A 181 8.04 -13.91 8.31
CA PRO A 181 9.24 -14.26 9.11
C PRO A 181 9.37 -13.45 10.40
N GLY A 182 9.96 -14.10 11.44
CA GLY A 182 10.15 -13.58 12.77
C GLY A 182 10.41 -14.72 13.74
N TYR A 183 10.06 -14.54 15.01
CA TYR A 183 10.12 -15.65 15.95
C TYR A 183 9.02 -16.67 15.65
N ALA A 184 9.37 -17.90 15.37
CA ALA A 184 8.43 -18.99 15.09
C ALA A 184 8.22 -19.86 16.34
N PRO A 185 7.23 -19.55 17.19
CA PRO A 185 6.89 -20.38 18.33
C PRO A 185 6.25 -21.71 17.90
N ASP A 186 5.74 -22.47 18.85
CA ASP A 186 5.03 -23.72 18.61
C ASP A 186 3.81 -23.55 17.65
N SER A 187 3.23 -24.67 17.25
CA SER A 187 2.09 -24.72 16.32
C SER A 187 0.78 -24.13 16.85
N ASN A 188 0.74 -23.67 18.09
CA ASN A 188 -0.45 -23.05 18.71
C ASN A 188 -0.49 -21.53 18.58
N ALA A 189 0.59 -20.90 18.13
CA ALA A 189 0.58 -19.48 17.81
C ALA A 189 0.16 -19.25 16.35
N VAL A 190 -0.63 -18.21 16.13
CA VAL A 190 -1.04 -17.80 14.77
C VAL A 190 0.11 -17.08 14.10
N ARG A 191 0.40 -17.44 12.85
CA ARG A 191 1.39 -16.74 12.02
C ARG A 191 0.70 -15.66 11.19
N MET A 192 1.13 -14.41 11.31
CA MET A 192 0.82 -13.39 10.32
C MET A 192 1.96 -13.34 9.31
N CYS A 193 1.68 -13.82 8.11
CA CYS A 193 2.70 -14.07 7.09
C CYS A 193 2.88 -12.85 6.20
N TRP A 194 4.10 -12.25 6.20
CA TRP A 194 4.40 -11.03 5.46
C TRP A 194 5.61 -11.11 4.51
N GLY A 195 6.40 -12.17 4.60
CA GLY A 195 7.72 -12.28 3.99
C GLY A 195 7.74 -12.60 2.49
N GLU A 196 6.69 -12.37 1.72
CA GLU A 196 6.64 -12.68 0.28
C GLU A 196 7.83 -12.07 -0.50
N TYR A 197 8.40 -11.01 0.02
CA TYR A 197 9.49 -10.27 -0.61
C TYR A 197 10.88 -10.84 -0.28
N GLU A 198 10.98 -11.79 0.64
CA GLU A 198 12.24 -12.42 0.99
C GLU A 198 12.55 -13.61 0.08
N ALA A 199 13.81 -13.72 -0.32
CA ALA A 199 14.26 -14.84 -1.17
C ALA A 199 14.08 -16.18 -0.45
N GLY A 200 13.35 -17.10 -1.09
CA GLY A 200 13.08 -18.43 -0.53
C GLY A 200 11.93 -18.49 0.45
N TYR A 201 11.20 -17.38 0.66
CA TYR A 201 10.03 -17.36 1.51
C TYR A 201 8.90 -18.27 1.00
N SER A 202 8.25 -18.92 1.93
CA SER A 202 6.99 -19.64 1.73
C SER A 202 6.09 -19.45 2.94
N LEU A 203 4.77 -19.52 2.75
CA LEU A 203 3.82 -19.50 3.87
C LEU A 203 4.12 -20.61 4.88
N ASP A 204 4.23 -20.27 6.15
CA ASP A 204 4.32 -21.29 7.20
C ASP A 204 2.94 -21.92 7.46
N LYS A 205 2.68 -23.03 6.80
CA LYS A 205 1.46 -23.82 6.92
C LYS A 205 1.51 -24.85 8.07
N SER A 206 2.54 -24.81 8.91
CA SER A 206 2.67 -25.71 10.06
C SER A 206 1.79 -25.30 11.24
N ALA A 207 1.37 -24.04 11.31
CA ALA A 207 0.52 -23.44 12.34
C ALA A 207 -0.69 -22.73 11.69
N PRO A 208 -1.73 -22.34 12.45
CA PRO A 208 -2.76 -21.44 11.96
C PRO A 208 -2.13 -20.15 11.44
N TYR A 209 -2.58 -19.67 10.27
CA TYR A 209 -1.98 -18.48 9.66
C TYR A 209 -2.99 -17.53 9.04
N ILE A 210 -2.62 -16.26 9.04
CA ILE A 210 -3.25 -15.14 8.35
C ILE A 210 -2.24 -14.63 7.32
N ASP A 211 -2.68 -14.50 6.08
CA ASP A 211 -1.81 -14.12 4.96
C ASP A 211 -1.88 -12.61 4.72
N CYS A 212 -0.75 -11.92 4.90
CA CYS A 212 -0.58 -10.50 4.61
C CYS A 212 0.25 -10.26 3.33
N ASN A 213 0.72 -11.34 2.68
CA ASN A 213 1.60 -11.24 1.51
C ASN A 213 0.88 -10.61 0.32
N GLY A 214 1.52 -9.61 -0.27
CA GLY A 214 0.95 -8.87 -1.38
C GLY A 214 -0.26 -8.01 -1.01
N PHE A 215 -0.47 -7.77 0.30
CA PHE A 215 -1.54 -6.92 0.84
C PHE A 215 -1.00 -5.74 1.65
N TYR A 216 0.25 -5.36 1.48
CA TYR A 216 0.83 -4.16 2.06
C TYR A 216 0.49 -2.94 1.22
N MET A 217 -0.39 -2.09 1.74
CA MET A 217 -0.95 -0.95 0.99
C MET A 217 0.06 0.17 0.77
N ASP A 218 1.03 0.30 1.65
CA ASP A 218 2.14 1.25 1.55
C ASP A 218 3.06 0.98 0.35
N TRP A 219 3.04 -0.24 -0.17
CA TRP A 219 3.77 -0.66 -1.38
C TRP A 219 2.93 -0.56 -2.65
N MET A 220 1.71 -0.06 -2.55
CA MET A 220 0.76 0.02 -3.64
C MET A 220 0.49 1.46 -4.05
N ASP A 221 0.32 1.68 -5.33
CA ASP A 221 -0.31 2.88 -5.86
C ASP A 221 -1.82 2.71 -6.04
N SER A 222 -2.49 3.80 -6.40
CA SER A 222 -3.94 3.80 -6.53
C SER A 222 -4.47 2.89 -7.64
N GLN A 223 -3.67 2.66 -8.66
CA GLN A 223 -4.08 1.88 -9.84
C GLN A 223 -3.60 0.44 -9.73
N GLY A 224 -2.30 0.26 -9.52
CA GLY A 224 -1.67 -1.06 -9.38
C GLY A 224 -2.18 -1.81 -8.16
N GLY A 225 -2.44 -1.15 -7.06
CA GLY A 225 -2.99 -1.76 -5.86
C GLY A 225 -4.32 -2.46 -6.08
N VAL A 226 -5.24 -1.86 -6.86
CA VAL A 226 -6.50 -2.48 -7.22
C VAL A 226 -6.28 -3.70 -8.13
N LEU A 227 -5.45 -3.55 -9.15
CA LEU A 227 -5.14 -4.64 -10.08
C LEU A 227 -4.47 -5.82 -9.37
N GLN A 228 -3.42 -5.54 -8.61
CA GLN A 228 -2.68 -6.53 -7.85
C GLN A 228 -3.60 -7.28 -6.88
N THR A 229 -4.37 -6.55 -6.08
CA THR A 229 -5.26 -7.14 -5.08
C THR A 229 -6.38 -7.97 -5.73
N PHE A 230 -6.92 -7.52 -6.86
CA PHE A 230 -7.97 -8.27 -7.56
C PHE A 230 -7.50 -9.65 -8.04
N PHE A 231 -6.24 -9.78 -8.43
CA PHE A 231 -5.67 -11.04 -8.91
C PHE A 231 -4.85 -11.81 -7.87
N GLN A 232 -4.87 -11.39 -6.60
CA GLN A 232 -4.22 -12.15 -5.53
C GLN A 232 -4.89 -13.51 -5.26
N TYR A 233 -4.10 -14.39 -4.68
CA TYR A 233 -4.52 -15.72 -4.23
C TYR A 233 -4.33 -15.84 -2.71
N PRO A 234 -5.30 -15.33 -1.92
CA PRO A 234 -5.19 -15.29 -0.46
C PRO A 234 -4.87 -16.67 0.12
N CYS A 235 -3.95 -16.73 1.06
CA CYS A 235 -3.51 -17.96 1.73
C CYS A 235 -3.01 -19.08 0.79
N GLU A 236 -2.90 -18.83 -0.52
CA GLU A 236 -2.60 -19.85 -1.54
C GLU A 236 -3.55 -21.04 -1.50
N VAL A 237 -4.80 -20.80 -1.09
CA VAL A 237 -5.89 -21.79 -1.10
C VAL A 237 -7.18 -21.15 -1.59
N PRO A 238 -8.10 -21.91 -2.22
CA PRO A 238 -9.34 -21.34 -2.78
C PRO A 238 -10.28 -20.75 -1.73
N GLN A 239 -10.25 -21.30 -0.53
CA GLN A 239 -11.06 -20.92 0.62
C GLN A 239 -10.41 -21.40 1.91
N ALA A 240 -10.86 -20.87 3.04
CA ALA A 240 -10.40 -21.31 4.35
C ALA A 240 -10.55 -22.82 4.54
N GLY A 241 -9.58 -23.42 5.18
CA GLY A 241 -9.52 -24.83 5.48
C GLY A 241 -8.19 -25.19 6.12
N GLY A 242 -8.17 -26.27 6.91
CA GLY A 242 -6.97 -26.63 7.66
C GLY A 242 -6.51 -25.49 8.58
N LYS A 243 -5.37 -24.92 8.27
CA LYS A 243 -4.75 -23.85 9.08
C LYS A 243 -4.89 -22.45 8.48
N ALA A 244 -5.40 -22.31 7.26
CA ALA A 244 -5.64 -21.04 6.61
C ALA A 244 -6.84 -20.33 7.22
N LEU A 245 -6.62 -19.24 7.94
CA LEU A 245 -7.67 -18.46 8.60
C LEU A 245 -8.23 -17.35 7.70
N GLY A 246 -7.41 -16.76 6.85
CA GLY A 246 -7.77 -15.66 5.99
C GLY A 246 -6.61 -14.71 5.75
N SER A 247 -6.93 -13.50 5.35
CA SER A 247 -5.91 -12.50 5.04
C SER A 247 -6.21 -11.16 5.70
N GLU A 248 -5.16 -10.35 5.78
CA GLU A 248 -5.22 -9.01 6.30
C GLU A 248 -4.47 -8.05 5.38
N MET A 249 -5.09 -6.92 5.10
CA MET A 249 -4.45 -5.81 4.42
C MET A 249 -3.80 -4.90 5.43
N CYS A 250 -2.52 -4.57 5.23
CA CYS A 250 -1.74 -3.77 6.15
C CYS A 250 -1.49 -2.36 5.61
N VAL A 251 -1.59 -1.37 6.47
CA VAL A 251 -1.29 0.04 6.18
C VAL A 251 -0.18 0.49 7.11
N TRP A 252 1.06 0.33 6.66
CA TRP A 252 2.23 0.83 7.37
C TRP A 252 2.44 2.31 7.09
N THR A 253 2.59 3.08 8.15
CA THR A 253 2.71 4.54 8.06
C THR A 253 4.15 4.99 8.29
N ASP A 254 5.09 4.48 7.48
CA ASP A 254 6.52 4.75 7.63
C ASP A 254 6.90 6.23 7.48
N GLY A 255 6.22 6.94 6.60
CA GLY A 255 6.36 8.38 6.45
C GLY A 255 5.60 9.18 7.50
N ALA A 256 6.04 10.40 7.83
CA ALA A 256 5.28 11.29 8.69
C ALA A 256 3.98 11.74 8.00
N ILE A 257 2.86 11.62 8.71
CA ILE A 257 1.53 11.98 8.23
C ILE A 257 0.95 13.07 9.13
N SER A 258 0.63 14.21 8.54
CA SER A 258 0.23 15.39 9.30
C SER A 258 -1.25 15.40 9.74
N SER A 259 -2.09 14.59 9.12
CA SER A 259 -3.53 14.50 9.46
C SER A 259 -4.15 13.19 9.01
N ASP A 260 -5.28 12.82 9.61
CA ASP A 260 -6.06 11.63 9.26
C ASP A 260 -6.44 11.58 7.77
N GLU A 261 -6.83 12.71 7.17
CA GLU A 261 -7.20 12.79 5.77
C GLU A 261 -6.02 12.44 4.84
N ARG A 262 -4.80 12.78 5.26
CA ARG A 262 -3.59 12.45 4.51
C ARG A 262 -3.37 10.96 4.35
N ILE A 263 -3.80 10.14 5.29
CA ILE A 263 -3.74 8.68 5.17
C ILE A 263 -4.54 8.22 3.95
N LEU A 264 -5.75 8.76 3.77
CA LEU A 264 -6.61 8.42 2.64
C LEU A 264 -6.12 8.97 1.29
N LEU A 265 -5.26 9.99 1.31
CA LEU A 265 -4.69 10.61 0.11
C LEU A 265 -3.34 9.98 -0.27
N GLN A 266 -2.55 9.56 0.72
CA GLN A 266 -1.22 8.98 0.48
C GLN A 266 -1.28 7.52 0.08
N TYR A 267 -2.23 6.78 0.65
CA TYR A 267 -2.44 5.36 0.35
C TYR A 267 -3.65 5.18 -0.57
N PRO A 268 -3.67 4.16 -1.43
CA PRO A 268 -4.84 3.81 -2.23
C PRO A 268 -5.94 3.15 -1.38
N PHE A 269 -6.29 3.79 -0.26
CA PHE A 269 -7.00 3.19 0.86
C PHE A 269 -8.31 2.52 0.44
N TYR A 270 -9.32 3.30 0.06
CA TYR A 270 -10.63 2.73 -0.22
C TYR A 270 -10.72 1.92 -1.51
N PRO A 271 -10.14 2.34 -2.66
CA PRO A 271 -10.19 1.48 -3.85
C PRO A 271 -9.59 0.11 -3.59
N THR A 272 -8.45 0.04 -2.89
CA THR A 272 -7.78 -1.23 -2.59
C THR A 272 -8.53 -2.04 -1.55
N MET A 273 -9.08 -1.40 -0.51
CA MET A 273 -9.89 -2.07 0.51
C MET A 273 -11.16 -2.71 -0.05
N LEU A 274 -11.86 -2.02 -0.95
CA LEU A 274 -13.04 -2.60 -1.59
C LEU A 274 -12.66 -3.80 -2.46
N THR A 275 -11.53 -3.71 -3.13
CA THR A 275 -10.99 -4.81 -3.94
C THR A 275 -10.59 -5.99 -3.06
N PHE A 276 -9.91 -5.72 -1.95
CA PHE A 276 -9.57 -6.75 -0.97
C PHE A 276 -10.80 -7.44 -0.41
N SER A 277 -11.84 -6.67 -0.05
CA SER A 277 -13.08 -7.24 0.47
C SER A 277 -13.75 -8.20 -0.52
N GLU A 278 -13.80 -7.83 -1.80
CA GLU A 278 -14.28 -8.71 -2.88
C GLU A 278 -13.42 -9.97 -2.97
N ARG A 279 -12.11 -9.82 -2.98
CA ARG A 279 -11.17 -10.94 -3.14
C ARG A 279 -11.25 -11.93 -1.98
N ILE A 280 -11.20 -11.43 -0.75
CA ILE A 280 -11.21 -12.29 0.44
C ILE A 280 -12.57 -12.92 0.71
N TRP A 281 -13.64 -12.27 0.25
CA TRP A 281 -14.99 -12.84 0.32
C TRP A 281 -15.19 -13.98 -0.67
N ARG A 282 -14.78 -13.78 -1.93
CA ARG A 282 -14.99 -14.76 -3.01
C ARG A 282 -13.93 -15.86 -3.05
N GLY A 283 -12.75 -15.61 -2.50
CA GLY A 283 -11.58 -16.46 -2.68
C GLY A 283 -10.99 -16.35 -4.09
N SER A 284 -9.99 -17.15 -4.37
CA SER A 284 -9.37 -17.29 -5.69
C SER A 284 -8.97 -18.74 -5.91
N ARG A 285 -8.70 -19.11 -7.15
CA ARG A 285 -8.27 -20.48 -7.48
C ARG A 285 -6.86 -20.54 -8.05
N GLU A 286 -6.28 -19.39 -8.34
CA GLU A 286 -4.95 -19.32 -8.95
C GLU A 286 -4.24 -18.00 -8.57
N LYS A 287 -2.94 -18.03 -8.53
CA LYS A 287 -2.08 -16.86 -8.40
C LYS A 287 -1.70 -16.36 -9.78
N ARG A 288 -2.11 -15.15 -10.10
CA ARG A 288 -1.87 -14.52 -11.40
C ARG A 288 -0.77 -13.47 -11.28
N ARG A 289 0.45 -13.91 -11.05
CA ARG A 289 1.63 -13.02 -10.94
C ARG A 289 1.91 -12.21 -12.21
N ASP A 290 1.47 -12.73 -13.36
CA ASP A 290 1.55 -12.05 -14.66
C ASP A 290 0.69 -10.79 -14.76
N LEU A 291 -0.27 -10.60 -13.85
CA LEU A 291 -1.19 -9.47 -13.86
C LEU A 291 -0.89 -8.38 -12.81
N VAL A 292 0.28 -8.45 -12.17
CA VAL A 292 0.68 -7.44 -11.17
C VAL A 292 0.98 -6.09 -11.80
N ALA A 293 1.49 -6.08 -13.03
CA ALA A 293 1.96 -4.89 -13.70
C ALA A 293 1.16 -4.51 -14.96
N ASN A 294 0.42 -5.45 -15.52
CA ASN A 294 -0.33 -5.23 -16.75
C ASN A 294 -1.75 -5.78 -16.62
N LEU A 295 -2.70 -5.07 -17.18
CA LEU A 295 -4.05 -5.60 -17.32
C LEU A 295 -4.05 -6.87 -18.17
N PRO A 296 -4.99 -7.80 -17.88
CA PRO A 296 -5.24 -8.91 -18.78
C PRO A 296 -5.55 -8.42 -20.19
N ALA A 297 -5.17 -9.20 -21.18
CA ALA A 297 -5.48 -8.88 -22.56
C ALA A 297 -6.99 -8.71 -22.78
N LYS A 298 -7.39 -7.66 -23.47
CA LYS A 298 -8.79 -7.36 -23.75
C LYS A 298 -9.48 -8.54 -24.44
N GLY A 299 -10.70 -8.86 -24.03
CA GLY A 299 -11.49 -9.99 -24.54
C GLY A 299 -11.17 -11.34 -23.90
N THR A 300 -10.25 -11.38 -22.91
CA THR A 300 -10.05 -12.57 -22.07
C THR A 300 -11.05 -12.60 -20.91
N LYS A 301 -11.34 -13.78 -20.37
CA LYS A 301 -12.18 -13.93 -19.18
C LYS A 301 -11.66 -13.13 -17.98
N ALA A 302 -10.35 -13.05 -17.82
CA ALA A 302 -9.73 -12.27 -16.75
C ALA A 302 -9.99 -10.76 -16.94
N TRP A 303 -9.88 -10.26 -18.18
CA TRP A 303 -10.20 -8.87 -18.50
C TRP A 303 -11.68 -8.55 -18.27
N GLU A 304 -12.59 -9.43 -18.72
CA GLU A 304 -14.03 -9.25 -18.54
C GLU A 304 -14.40 -9.20 -17.06
N ALA A 305 -13.83 -10.10 -16.25
CA ALA A 305 -14.06 -10.13 -14.81
C ALA A 305 -13.53 -8.88 -14.10
N PHE A 306 -12.34 -8.40 -14.50
CA PHE A 306 -11.78 -7.18 -13.92
C PHE A 306 -12.55 -5.93 -14.35
N ASN A 307 -12.92 -5.83 -15.63
CA ASN A 307 -13.71 -4.72 -16.15
C ASN A 307 -15.09 -4.61 -15.46
N GLU A 308 -15.77 -5.74 -15.26
CA GLU A 308 -17.05 -5.77 -14.53
C GLU A 308 -16.86 -5.36 -13.06
N PHE A 309 -15.78 -5.80 -12.43
CA PHE A 309 -15.44 -5.37 -11.08
C PHE A 309 -15.17 -3.87 -11.00
N GLU A 310 -14.42 -3.31 -11.96
CA GLU A 310 -14.16 -1.88 -12.00
C GLU A 310 -15.45 -1.06 -12.13
N ASP A 311 -16.42 -1.50 -12.94
CA ASP A 311 -17.73 -0.83 -13.05
C ASP A 311 -18.44 -0.77 -11.69
N ARG A 312 -18.42 -1.86 -10.92
CA ARG A 312 -18.94 -1.85 -9.55
C ARG A 312 -18.15 -0.95 -8.61
N LEU A 313 -16.82 -0.98 -8.69
CA LEU A 313 -15.94 -0.16 -7.88
C LEU A 313 -16.19 1.34 -8.12
N ILE A 314 -16.31 1.76 -9.39
CA ILE A 314 -16.64 3.12 -9.79
C ILE A 314 -18.04 3.51 -9.31
N TYR A 315 -19.03 2.61 -9.47
CA TYR A 315 -20.39 2.85 -8.96
C TYR A 315 -20.38 3.10 -7.45
N HIS A 316 -19.61 2.32 -6.66
CA HIS A 316 -19.48 2.51 -5.22
C HIS A 316 -18.78 3.84 -4.89
N ARG A 317 -17.70 4.18 -5.60
CA ARG A 317 -17.02 5.48 -5.48
C ARG A 317 -18.00 6.63 -5.62
N ASP A 318 -18.75 6.65 -6.73
CA ASP A 318 -19.61 7.78 -7.09
C ASP A 318 -20.84 7.89 -6.19
N ARG A 319 -21.27 6.79 -5.58
CA ARG A 319 -22.46 6.78 -4.72
C ARG A 319 -22.14 6.98 -3.24
N TYR A 320 -21.09 6.33 -2.73
CA TYR A 320 -20.86 6.22 -1.28
C TYR A 320 -19.60 6.94 -0.79
N PHE A 321 -18.75 7.42 -1.70
CA PHE A 321 -17.49 8.09 -1.36
C PHE A 321 -17.36 9.51 -1.93
N LYS A 322 -18.45 10.18 -2.26
CA LYS A 322 -18.45 11.52 -2.90
C LYS A 322 -17.60 12.57 -2.19
N SER A 323 -17.57 12.53 -0.86
CA SER A 323 -16.85 13.50 -0.02
C SER A 323 -15.60 12.91 0.63
N ILE A 324 -15.14 11.77 0.15
CA ILE A 324 -14.04 11.03 0.75
C ILE A 324 -13.01 10.76 -0.34
N PRO A 325 -11.71 10.92 -0.06
CA PRO A 325 -10.69 10.60 -1.02
C PRO A 325 -10.81 9.15 -1.52
N PHE A 326 -10.99 9.02 -2.82
CA PHE A 326 -11.08 7.73 -3.51
C PHE A 326 -10.38 7.86 -4.85
N ALA A 327 -9.05 7.77 -4.81
CA ALA A 327 -8.20 8.01 -5.96
C ALA A 327 -8.19 6.79 -6.88
N TYR A 328 -9.19 6.69 -7.75
CA TYR A 328 -9.28 5.62 -8.74
C TYR A 328 -10.04 6.07 -9.99
N VAL A 329 -9.52 5.67 -11.15
CA VAL A 329 -10.17 5.78 -12.45
C VAL A 329 -10.22 4.41 -13.12
N LYS A 330 -11.15 4.22 -14.04
CA LYS A 330 -11.30 2.95 -14.73
C LYS A 330 -10.08 2.65 -15.60
N GLN A 331 -9.34 1.61 -15.28
CA GLN A 331 -8.08 1.26 -15.94
C GLN A 331 -8.30 0.48 -17.23
N SER A 332 -9.32 -0.37 -17.29
CA SER A 332 -9.59 -1.23 -18.44
C SER A 332 -9.87 -0.46 -19.73
N GLU A 333 -10.18 0.83 -19.64
CA GLU A 333 -10.41 1.73 -20.79
C GLU A 333 -9.19 2.59 -21.14
N MET A 334 -8.17 2.65 -20.28
CA MET A 334 -6.96 3.44 -20.55
C MET A 334 -6.00 2.67 -21.44
N LYS A 335 -5.48 3.36 -22.45
CA LYS A 335 -4.51 2.80 -23.40
C LYS A 335 -3.33 3.75 -23.53
N TRP A 336 -2.13 3.19 -23.48
CA TRP A 336 -0.89 3.92 -23.68
C TRP A 336 -0.22 3.49 -24.99
N ARG A 337 0.38 4.45 -25.65
CA ARG A 337 1.34 4.25 -26.73
C ARG A 337 2.72 4.54 -26.19
N LEU A 338 3.68 3.70 -26.50
CA LEU A 338 5.05 3.82 -25.99
C LEU A 338 6.03 3.99 -27.13
N ILE A 339 7.07 4.77 -26.93
CA ILE A 339 8.15 4.95 -27.88
C ILE A 339 9.49 5.16 -27.15
N GLY A 340 10.56 4.67 -27.74
CA GLY A 340 11.93 4.76 -27.22
C GLY A 340 12.66 3.42 -27.30
N PRO A 341 13.88 3.32 -26.72
CA PRO A 341 14.59 4.42 -26.06
C PRO A 341 15.22 5.40 -27.05
N PHE A 342 15.17 6.68 -26.72
CA PHE A 342 15.98 7.71 -27.35
C PHE A 342 17.28 7.83 -26.58
N ASN A 343 18.41 7.60 -27.22
CA ASN A 343 19.70 7.63 -26.53
C ASN A 343 20.11 9.07 -26.21
N HIS A 344 20.23 9.41 -24.95
CA HIS A 344 20.65 10.75 -24.47
C HIS A 344 22.14 10.81 -24.09
N HIS A 345 22.91 9.74 -24.29
CA HIS A 345 24.37 9.68 -24.07
C HIS A 345 24.81 10.13 -22.67
N GLY A 346 24.03 9.81 -21.63
CA GLY A 346 24.32 10.21 -20.26
C GLY A 346 23.94 11.66 -19.93
N ILE A 347 23.36 12.41 -20.87
CA ILE A 347 22.94 13.81 -20.65
C ILE A 347 21.44 13.83 -20.37
N ASN A 348 21.07 13.91 -19.10
CA ASN A 348 19.68 13.79 -18.66
C ASN A 348 18.76 14.90 -19.17
N ASP A 349 19.30 16.09 -19.47
CA ASP A 349 18.52 17.22 -19.98
C ASP A 349 18.38 17.24 -21.52
N THR A 350 18.73 16.14 -22.20
CA THR A 350 18.56 16.06 -23.64
C THR A 350 17.08 16.04 -24.00
N SER A 351 16.65 17.06 -24.73
CA SER A 351 15.28 17.16 -25.28
C SER A 351 15.20 16.47 -26.63
N PHE A 352 14.12 15.71 -26.82
CA PHE A 352 13.84 14.98 -28.06
C PHE A 352 12.59 15.52 -28.77
N GLU A 353 12.45 15.18 -30.04
CA GLU A 353 11.36 15.67 -30.87
C GLU A 353 9.95 15.35 -30.36
N PRO A 354 9.68 14.18 -29.70
CA PRO A 354 8.37 13.90 -29.10
C PRO A 354 7.89 14.93 -28.07
N GLU A 355 8.80 15.67 -27.45
CA GLU A 355 8.47 16.74 -26.49
C GLU A 355 7.90 17.99 -27.18
N LYS A 356 8.17 18.16 -28.47
CA LYS A 356 7.78 19.33 -29.25
C LYS A 356 6.61 19.05 -30.19
N VAL A 357 6.61 17.87 -30.79
CA VAL A 357 5.58 17.49 -31.74
C VAL A 357 5.38 15.99 -31.79
N ILE A 358 4.14 15.55 -31.72
CA ILE A 358 3.80 14.13 -31.83
C ILE A 358 3.67 13.76 -33.31
N LYS A 359 4.54 12.88 -33.75
CA LYS A 359 4.57 12.30 -35.10
C LYS A 359 4.34 10.79 -35.01
N GLY A 360 3.96 10.19 -36.11
CA GLY A 360 3.84 8.72 -36.18
C GLY A 360 5.18 8.00 -36.07
N LYS A 361 6.27 8.66 -36.50
CA LYS A 361 7.64 8.13 -36.46
C LYS A 361 8.65 9.25 -36.26
N TYR A 362 9.80 8.89 -35.69
CA TYR A 362 10.94 9.79 -35.50
C TYR A 362 12.20 9.13 -36.05
N ILE A 363 13.03 9.92 -36.70
CA ILE A 363 14.34 9.47 -37.20
C ILE A 363 15.39 9.96 -36.22
N VAL A 364 16.07 9.02 -35.58
CA VAL A 364 17.15 9.31 -34.61
C VAL A 364 18.42 8.70 -35.18
N ARG A 365 19.25 9.52 -35.81
CA ARG A 365 20.45 9.08 -36.55
C ARG A 365 20.09 8.10 -37.69
N LYS A 366 20.42 6.80 -37.50
CA LYS A 366 20.14 5.73 -38.47
C LYS A 366 18.88 4.93 -38.11
N ASP A 367 18.32 5.16 -36.96
CA ASP A 367 17.19 4.39 -36.43
C ASP A 367 15.88 5.14 -36.68
N THR A 368 14.84 4.40 -37.01
CA THR A 368 13.47 4.91 -37.08
C THR A 368 12.70 4.36 -35.90
N LEU A 369 12.28 5.25 -35.01
CA LEU A 369 11.43 4.90 -33.87
C LEU A 369 9.98 5.18 -34.20
N THR A 370 9.10 4.24 -33.87
CA THR A 370 7.65 4.35 -34.06
C THR A 370 6.94 4.07 -32.75
N TRP A 371 5.76 4.66 -32.57
CA TRP A 371 4.93 4.36 -31.43
C TRP A 371 4.47 2.91 -31.47
N ASN A 372 4.63 2.23 -30.35
CA ASN A 372 4.13 0.88 -30.18
C ASN A 372 2.69 0.94 -29.65
N ASP A 373 1.73 0.60 -30.51
CA ASP A 373 0.30 0.66 -30.20
C ASP A 373 -0.25 -0.59 -29.51
N THR A 374 0.57 -1.62 -29.31
CA THR A 374 0.09 -2.91 -28.79
C THR A 374 0.19 -3.06 -27.27
N VAL A 375 0.34 -1.96 -26.48
CA VAL A 375 1.29 -2.16 -25.48
C VAL A 375 0.86 -2.08 -24.05
N ALA A 376 0.24 -1.05 -23.61
CA ALA A 376 -0.11 -0.97 -22.20
C ALA A 376 -1.55 -0.53 -22.05
N TYR A 377 -2.27 -1.26 -21.23
CA TYR A 377 -3.58 -0.87 -20.76
C TYR A 377 -3.48 -0.64 -19.26
N GLY A 378 -4.26 0.32 -18.77
CA GLY A 378 -4.32 0.63 -17.36
C GLY A 378 -3.86 2.03 -17.02
N GLY A 379 -4.08 2.43 -15.78
CA GLY A 379 -3.74 3.77 -15.30
C GLY A 379 -2.25 3.95 -15.00
N GLU A 380 -1.45 2.90 -15.12
CA GLU A 380 -0.06 2.89 -14.71
C GLU A 380 0.82 2.12 -15.69
N ILE A 381 2.03 2.63 -15.87
CA ILE A 381 3.13 1.93 -16.55
C ILE A 381 4.24 1.73 -15.54
N GLN A 382 4.33 0.53 -14.99
CA GLN A 382 5.32 0.17 -13.98
C GLN A 382 6.64 -0.25 -14.61
N ILE A 383 7.54 0.70 -14.80
CA ILE A 383 8.84 0.40 -15.40
C ILE A 383 9.89 0.11 -14.35
N ARG A 384 9.97 0.97 -13.34
CA ARG A 384 11.06 0.96 -12.36
C ARG A 384 10.75 0.15 -11.12
N THR A 385 9.53 0.23 -10.63
CA THR A 385 9.13 -0.53 -9.44
C THR A 385 9.37 -2.01 -9.66
N LEU A 386 8.95 -2.51 -10.81
CA LEU A 386 9.23 -3.89 -11.19
C LEU A 386 10.73 -4.18 -11.28
N TYR A 387 11.51 -3.29 -11.88
CA TYR A 387 12.95 -3.48 -11.99
C TYR A 387 13.64 -3.49 -10.61
N ALA A 388 13.28 -2.58 -9.74
CA ALA A 388 13.84 -2.53 -8.39
C ALA A 388 13.45 -3.74 -7.56
N MET A 389 12.19 -4.14 -7.59
CA MET A 389 11.72 -5.38 -6.95
C MET A 389 12.41 -6.61 -7.51
N PHE A 390 12.70 -6.68 -8.80
CA PHE A 390 13.48 -7.76 -9.41
C PHE A 390 14.90 -7.86 -8.88
N ASN A 391 15.54 -6.73 -8.63
CA ASN A 391 16.89 -6.73 -8.08
C ASN A 391 16.92 -7.18 -6.61
N MET A 392 15.87 -6.90 -5.86
CA MET A 392 15.72 -7.32 -4.47
C MET A 392 15.19 -8.76 -4.35
N HIS A 393 14.32 -9.19 -5.26
CA HIS A 393 13.56 -10.44 -5.16
C HIS A 393 13.63 -11.24 -6.47
N ARG A 394 14.83 -11.59 -6.87
CA ARG A 394 15.24 -12.18 -8.18
C ARG A 394 14.30 -13.19 -8.84
N ASN A 395 13.33 -13.76 -8.14
CA ASN A 395 12.53 -14.88 -8.62
C ASN A 395 11.01 -14.68 -8.58
N GLN A 396 10.50 -13.53 -8.12
CA GLN A 396 9.06 -13.41 -7.88
C GLN A 396 8.31 -12.81 -9.06
N TYR A 397 8.91 -11.88 -9.79
CA TYR A 397 8.30 -11.22 -10.93
C TYR A 397 9.14 -11.41 -12.18
N ARG A 398 8.51 -11.41 -13.34
CA ARG A 398 9.18 -11.65 -14.61
C ARG A 398 9.24 -10.34 -15.42
N LEU A 399 10.44 -10.04 -15.96
CA LEU A 399 10.66 -8.85 -16.80
C LEU A 399 9.88 -8.86 -18.11
N ASP A 400 9.42 -10.02 -18.55
CA ASP A 400 8.59 -10.15 -19.74
C ASP A 400 7.18 -9.56 -19.61
N PHE A 401 6.79 -9.11 -18.42
CA PHE A 401 5.57 -8.32 -18.22
C PHE A 401 5.70 -6.87 -18.65
N LEU A 402 6.93 -6.35 -18.67
CA LEU A 402 7.16 -4.99 -19.09
C LEU A 402 6.95 -4.85 -20.59
N PRO A 403 6.33 -3.75 -21.04
CA PRO A 403 6.27 -3.46 -22.46
C PRO A 403 7.67 -3.48 -23.07
N THR A 404 7.82 -4.13 -24.22
CA THR A 404 9.13 -4.37 -24.85
C THR A 404 9.96 -3.09 -25.03
N VAL A 405 9.31 -1.98 -25.39
CA VAL A 405 9.99 -0.71 -25.59
C VAL A 405 10.55 -0.16 -24.28
N MET A 406 9.85 -0.36 -23.17
CA MET A 406 10.28 0.09 -21.87
C MET A 406 11.30 -0.87 -21.24
N SER A 407 11.08 -2.18 -21.38
CA SER A 407 12.03 -3.18 -20.90
C SER A 407 13.39 -3.09 -21.60
N SER A 408 13.44 -2.64 -22.84
CA SER A 408 14.69 -2.45 -23.55
C SER A 408 15.55 -1.30 -23.00
N SER A 409 14.94 -0.33 -22.32
CA SER A 409 15.64 0.78 -21.66
C SER A 409 15.99 0.47 -20.19
N VAL A 410 15.34 -0.50 -19.58
CA VAL A 410 15.64 -0.95 -18.22
C VAL A 410 17.05 -1.56 -18.18
N GLY A 411 17.94 -0.99 -17.38
CA GLY A 411 19.33 -1.37 -17.31
C GLY A 411 20.26 -0.73 -18.37
N LYS A 412 19.73 0.07 -19.29
CA LYS A 412 20.50 0.94 -20.17
C LYS A 412 20.52 2.35 -19.58
N LYS A 413 21.71 2.83 -19.26
CA LYS A 413 21.89 4.12 -18.56
C LYS A 413 21.52 5.35 -19.40
N ASP A 414 21.35 5.22 -20.70
CA ASP A 414 21.35 6.35 -21.63
C ASP A 414 20.10 6.40 -22.51
N GLY A 415 18.94 6.08 -21.99
CA GLY A 415 17.72 6.03 -22.80
C GLY A 415 16.54 6.81 -22.21
N THR A 416 15.89 7.63 -23.03
CA THR A 416 14.61 8.29 -22.70
C THR A 416 13.49 7.58 -23.43
N CYS A 417 12.44 7.22 -22.71
CA CYS A 417 11.22 6.66 -23.28
C CYS A 417 10.03 7.60 -23.04
N TYR A 418 9.09 7.58 -23.96
CA TYR A 418 7.87 8.37 -23.85
C TYR A 418 6.65 7.45 -23.82
N ALA A 419 5.71 7.78 -22.95
CA ALA A 419 4.40 7.17 -22.87
C ALA A 419 3.33 8.22 -23.17
N LEU A 420 2.42 7.89 -24.07
CA LEU A 420 1.34 8.78 -24.51
C LEU A 420 -0.01 8.12 -24.26
N THR A 421 -0.90 8.84 -23.59
CA THR A 421 -2.31 8.45 -23.46
C THR A 421 -3.23 9.60 -23.85
N ARG A 422 -4.48 9.27 -24.13
CA ARG A 422 -5.54 10.23 -24.44
C ARG A 422 -6.66 10.10 -23.42
N ILE A 423 -7.01 11.20 -22.79
CA ILE A 423 -8.12 11.29 -21.84
C ILE A 423 -9.27 12.02 -22.53
N LYS A 424 -10.46 11.42 -22.52
CA LYS A 424 -11.68 12.03 -23.02
C LYS A 424 -12.58 12.43 -21.87
N SER A 425 -13.14 13.63 -21.92
CA SER A 425 -14.18 14.06 -21.02
C SER A 425 -15.55 13.97 -21.71
N PRO A 426 -16.60 13.49 -21.04
CA PRO A 426 -17.94 13.42 -21.63
C PRO A 426 -18.61 14.79 -21.78
N LYS A 427 -18.06 15.83 -21.15
CA LYS A 427 -18.53 17.22 -21.22
C LYS A 427 -17.39 18.18 -20.88
N ASN A 428 -17.58 19.46 -21.19
CA ASN A 428 -16.68 20.51 -20.74
C ASN A 428 -16.78 20.64 -19.22
N GLN A 429 -15.69 20.43 -18.51
CA GLN A 429 -15.60 20.50 -17.06
C GLN A 429 -14.18 20.67 -16.59
N GLU A 430 -14.04 21.20 -15.39
CA GLU A 430 -12.77 21.16 -14.66
C GLU A 430 -12.65 19.80 -13.97
N VAL A 431 -11.47 19.21 -14.04
CA VAL A 431 -11.15 17.94 -13.38
C VAL A 431 -9.79 18.00 -12.72
N TYR A 432 -9.62 17.14 -11.74
CA TYR A 432 -8.32 16.91 -11.13
C TYR A 432 -7.68 15.72 -11.82
N LEU A 433 -6.50 15.91 -12.37
CA LEU A 433 -5.66 14.81 -12.80
C LEU A 433 -4.71 14.43 -11.67
N MET A 434 -4.82 13.22 -11.21
CA MET A 434 -3.81 12.62 -10.35
C MET A 434 -2.82 11.88 -11.24
N PHE A 435 -1.60 12.31 -11.18
CA PHE A 435 -0.50 11.60 -11.83
C PHE A 435 0.75 11.69 -10.95
N GLY A 436 1.65 10.76 -11.14
CA GLY A 436 2.92 10.73 -10.44
C GLY A 436 3.93 9.99 -11.29
N LEU A 437 5.17 10.39 -11.14
CA LEU A 437 6.31 9.63 -11.60
C LEU A 437 6.85 8.87 -10.40
N ASN A 438 6.85 7.55 -10.50
CA ASN A 438 7.37 6.71 -9.45
C ASN A 438 8.89 6.63 -9.57
N GLY A 439 9.59 7.57 -8.98
CA GLY A 439 11.04 7.56 -8.82
C GLY A 439 11.51 6.65 -7.71
N MET A 440 10.64 5.85 -7.20
CA MET A 440 10.83 4.93 -6.10
C MET A 440 12.00 3.99 -6.32
N TRP A 441 12.57 3.56 -5.24
CA TRP A 441 13.65 2.59 -5.23
C TRP A 441 14.89 3.09 -5.98
N GLY A 442 15.11 4.39 -5.88
CA GLY A 442 16.39 4.99 -6.22
C GLY A 442 17.49 4.24 -5.53
N HIS A 443 17.97 3.35 -6.17
CA HIS A 443 19.34 3.02 -6.43
C HIS A 443 20.28 2.56 -5.35
N SER A 444 20.19 2.81 -4.11
CA SER A 444 21.30 2.53 -3.22
C SER A 444 20.90 1.81 -1.96
N GLY A 445 20.41 0.62 -2.13
CA GLY A 445 20.56 -0.36 -1.08
C GLY A 445 19.72 -0.12 0.16
N GLY A 446 18.43 -0.09 0.03
CA GLY A 446 17.56 -0.32 1.16
C GLY A 446 16.49 0.70 1.41
N TYR A 447 15.50 0.26 2.05
CA TYR A 447 14.29 0.88 2.53
C TYR A 447 14.44 2.29 3.12
N ARG A 448 15.61 2.68 3.57
CA ARG A 448 15.87 3.93 4.28
C ARG A 448 16.29 5.09 3.39
N SER A 449 16.47 4.88 2.10
CA SER A 449 16.99 5.89 1.18
C SER A 449 16.00 6.38 0.12
N ALA A 450 14.74 5.96 0.15
CA ALA A 450 13.71 6.57 -0.68
C ALA A 450 13.53 8.03 -0.24
N ARG A 451 14.16 8.93 -0.98
CA ARG A 451 13.98 10.37 -0.77
C ARG A 451 12.69 10.80 -1.44
N ALA A 452 11.97 11.72 -0.81
CA ALA A 452 10.97 12.49 -1.52
C ALA A 452 11.62 13.15 -2.74
N PRO A 453 10.92 13.31 -3.88
CA PRO A 453 11.42 14.11 -4.97
C PRO A 453 11.85 15.46 -4.45
N GLU A 454 12.96 15.98 -4.97
CA GLU A 454 13.37 17.34 -4.65
C GLU A 454 12.25 18.31 -5.04
N HIS A 455 12.07 19.36 -4.27
CA HIS A 455 11.12 20.41 -4.61
C HIS A 455 11.44 20.95 -6.01
N GLY A 456 10.43 21.05 -6.85
CA GLY A 456 10.62 21.46 -8.25
C GLY A 456 11.00 20.34 -9.21
N SER A 457 10.98 19.06 -8.77
CA SER A 457 11.14 17.90 -9.65
C SER A 457 9.98 16.91 -9.48
N TRP A 458 9.70 16.08 -10.50
CA TRP A 458 8.68 15.04 -10.44
C TRP A 458 9.20 13.76 -9.81
N ASP A 459 10.44 13.43 -10.09
CA ASP A 459 11.12 12.28 -9.50
C ASP A 459 12.64 12.50 -9.41
N PHE A 460 13.34 11.56 -8.81
CA PHE A 460 14.81 11.59 -8.69
C PHE A 460 15.56 11.35 -10.01
N SER A 461 14.86 10.89 -11.01
CA SER A 461 15.45 10.39 -12.25
C SER A 461 15.18 11.28 -13.42
N GLY A 462 14.62 12.46 -13.17
CA GLY A 462 14.40 13.48 -14.18
C GLY A 462 13.22 13.17 -15.11
N GLY A 463 12.15 12.59 -14.59
CA GLY A 463 10.92 12.42 -15.37
C GLY A 463 10.19 13.74 -15.58
N ASP A 464 9.56 13.89 -16.74
CA ASP A 464 8.77 15.06 -17.11
C ASP A 464 7.38 14.67 -17.59
N VAL A 465 6.44 15.60 -17.48
CA VAL A 465 5.04 15.41 -17.88
C VAL A 465 4.60 16.54 -18.80
N TRP A 466 3.90 16.20 -19.87
CA TRP A 466 3.24 17.16 -20.76
C TRP A 466 1.75 16.88 -20.81
N LEU A 467 0.97 17.94 -20.79
CA LEU A 467 -0.46 17.90 -21.04
C LEU A 467 -0.77 18.79 -22.24
N ASN A 468 -1.34 18.20 -23.28
CA ASN A 468 -1.66 18.91 -24.53
C ASN A 468 -0.47 19.67 -25.14
N GLY A 469 0.72 19.07 -25.07
CA GLY A 469 1.95 19.66 -25.60
C GLY A 469 2.59 20.72 -24.71
N ILE A 470 2.00 21.03 -23.55
CA ILE A 470 2.56 21.96 -22.57
C ILE A 470 3.23 21.16 -21.45
N ARG A 471 4.49 21.46 -21.19
CA ARG A 471 5.21 20.88 -20.05
C ARG A 471 4.56 21.33 -18.76
N VAL A 472 4.14 20.37 -17.98
CA VAL A 472 3.58 20.60 -16.65
C VAL A 472 4.74 20.65 -15.66
N LEU A 473 4.87 21.78 -14.99
CA LEU A 473 5.91 21.92 -13.98
C LEU A 473 5.53 21.17 -12.71
N PRO A 474 6.48 20.50 -12.05
CA PRO A 474 6.26 19.93 -10.75
C PRO A 474 5.99 21.05 -9.72
N PRO A 475 5.32 20.74 -8.60
CA PRO A 475 5.15 21.72 -7.53
C PRO A 475 6.51 22.26 -7.07
N SER A 476 6.61 23.57 -6.91
CA SER A 476 7.81 24.20 -6.34
C SER A 476 8.10 23.73 -4.92
N ARG A 477 7.06 23.27 -4.24
CA ARG A 477 7.15 22.62 -2.94
C ARG A 477 6.13 21.50 -2.86
N TRP A 478 6.58 20.28 -2.59
CA TRP A 478 5.70 19.16 -2.30
C TRP A 478 5.03 19.39 -0.94
N PRO A 479 3.72 19.10 -0.81
CA PRO A 479 2.98 19.30 0.43
C PRO A 479 3.33 18.30 1.53
N PHE A 480 4.36 17.47 1.33
CA PHE A 480 4.77 16.42 2.23
C PHE A 480 6.21 16.65 2.67
N GLU A 481 6.46 16.58 3.97
CA GLU A 481 7.81 16.61 4.53
C GLU A 481 8.55 15.29 4.35
N SER A 482 7.79 14.21 4.25
CA SER A 482 8.27 12.89 3.84
C SER A 482 7.20 12.21 3.01
N LEU A 483 7.59 11.65 1.89
CA LEU A 483 6.71 10.75 1.15
C LEU A 483 6.74 9.39 1.84
N PRO A 484 5.62 8.66 1.83
CA PRO A 484 5.66 7.25 2.14
C PRO A 484 6.63 6.56 1.18
N TRP A 485 7.04 5.37 1.50
CA TRP A 485 7.97 4.52 0.73
C TRP A 485 7.75 4.52 -0.77
N THR A 486 6.53 4.72 -1.18
CA THR A 486 6.12 4.76 -2.57
C THR A 486 6.57 6.01 -3.32
N GLY A 487 7.30 6.94 -2.72
CA GLY A 487 7.91 8.08 -3.41
C GLY A 487 6.97 8.88 -4.33
N TRP A 488 5.68 8.78 -4.12
CA TRP A 488 4.68 9.33 -5.02
C TRP A 488 4.69 10.84 -4.95
N GLY A 489 5.24 11.44 -5.97
CA GLY A 489 4.94 12.81 -6.33
C GLY A 489 3.52 12.88 -6.85
N LYS A 490 2.53 12.97 -5.97
CA LYS A 490 1.14 13.18 -6.39
C LYS A 490 0.94 14.65 -6.69
N GLY A 491 1.12 15.01 -7.95
CA GLY A 491 0.70 16.32 -8.46
C GLY A 491 -0.82 16.34 -8.61
N ARG A 492 -1.46 17.34 -8.04
CA ARG A 492 -2.84 17.70 -8.37
C ARG A 492 -2.81 18.86 -9.34
N ILE A 493 -3.32 18.65 -10.53
CA ILE A 493 -3.44 19.69 -11.54
C ILE A 493 -4.92 19.88 -11.84
N GLU A 494 -5.37 21.10 -11.71
CA GLU A 494 -6.68 21.51 -12.23
C GLU A 494 -6.54 21.75 -13.72
N VAL A 495 -7.26 20.96 -14.50
CA VAL A 495 -7.23 21.07 -15.95
C VAL A 495 -8.66 21.22 -16.43
N PRO A 496 -8.98 22.31 -17.11
CA PRO A 496 -10.23 22.39 -17.84
C PRO A 496 -10.21 21.42 -19.01
N LEU A 497 -11.18 20.52 -19.06
CA LEU A 497 -11.40 19.60 -20.19
C LEU A 497 -12.63 20.04 -20.98
N THR A 498 -12.49 20.10 -22.30
CA THR A 498 -13.61 20.32 -23.21
C THR A 498 -14.31 19.00 -23.55
N GLU A 499 -15.53 19.05 -24.11
CA GLU A 499 -16.25 17.85 -24.56
C GLU A 499 -15.44 17.05 -25.60
N GLU A 500 -14.63 17.73 -26.40
CA GLU A 500 -13.73 17.10 -27.35
C GLU A 500 -12.46 16.55 -26.67
N GLY A 501 -12.30 16.74 -25.38
CA GLY A 501 -11.14 16.31 -24.60
C GLY A 501 -9.91 17.19 -24.80
N TYR A 502 -10.09 18.44 -25.30
CA TYR A 502 -8.99 19.32 -25.69
C TYR A 502 -9.17 20.72 -25.15
N PHE A 503 -8.06 21.30 -24.73
CA PHE A 503 -7.97 22.71 -24.35
C PHE A 503 -7.08 23.52 -25.31
N PHE A 504 -6.78 23.03 -26.54
CA PHE A 504 -5.91 23.72 -27.49
C PHE A 504 -6.45 23.72 -28.92
N PRO A 505 -5.99 24.70 -29.72
CA PRO A 505 -6.45 24.81 -31.10
C PRO A 505 -6.26 23.49 -31.86
N SER A 506 -7.09 23.27 -32.84
CA SER A 506 -7.41 22.05 -33.58
C SER A 506 -6.28 21.18 -34.15
N SER A 507 -5.04 21.33 -33.73
CA SER A 507 -3.88 20.59 -34.22
C SER A 507 -3.13 19.72 -33.22
N CYS A 508 -3.52 19.72 -31.92
CA CYS A 508 -2.81 18.95 -30.89
C CYS A 508 -3.72 17.93 -30.23
N GLU A 509 -3.31 16.68 -30.25
CA GLU A 509 -3.94 15.61 -29.48
C GLU A 509 -3.59 15.73 -27.99
N ASN A 510 -4.53 15.43 -27.09
CA ASN A 510 -4.29 15.42 -25.63
C ASN A 510 -3.20 14.43 -25.29
N GLN A 511 -2.14 14.90 -24.65
CA GLN A 511 -0.94 14.12 -24.45
C GLN A 511 -0.53 14.19 -22.98
N VAL A 512 -0.40 13.04 -22.38
CA VAL A 512 0.43 12.88 -21.18
C VAL A 512 1.64 12.09 -21.64
N ALA A 513 2.77 12.72 -21.71
CA ALA A 513 4.03 12.05 -22.05
C ALA A 513 4.89 11.97 -20.78
N GLN A 514 5.44 10.81 -20.57
CA GLN A 514 6.36 10.55 -19.46
C GLN A 514 7.76 10.36 -20.03
N ARG A 515 8.71 11.07 -19.45
CA ARG A 515 10.13 10.89 -19.69
C ARG A 515 10.73 10.12 -18.51
N SER A 516 11.49 9.10 -18.75
CA SER A 516 12.21 8.32 -17.74
C SER A 516 13.69 8.14 -18.09
#